data_127b699ecd53116bc6108f95bf63cad8
#
_entry.id   127b699ecd53116bc6108f95bf63cad8
#
_cell.length_a   1.000
_cell.length_b   1.000
_cell.length_c   1.000
_cell.angle_alpha   90.00
_cell.angle_beta   90.00
_cell.angle_gamma   90.00
#
_symmetry.space_group_name_H-M   'P 1'
#
loop_
_entity.id
_entity.type
_entity.pdbx_description
1 polymer ?
#
loop_
_entity_poly.entity_id
_entity_poly.type
_entity_poly.pdbx_seq_one_letter_code
_entity_poly.pdbx_strand_id
1 'polypeptide(L)'
;MSTKSATAGIVVAGGGTAGHVFPAIAVMQGLVDAGVDPSRLHYMGAKRGVETSLIPQSGFDGTFVSVTGLSRKLSLRTLKFVTQQFLATMRSLALFRRWNVRAVVSVGGYASLPAVIAAVITRRPIIVVSYDRTPGRASRLAARWSTVTLVAFEESLLRRAVVAGAPLRRSILSVDRSVDADEARKRLGVPDGRMLVVVMGGSLGSGILNDAVHEFLETNSSRGDLAILHIAGKQRVSGRSERDGDRSVWYRRSEFVAQAEDLYAAADVFVGRGGASTVHEVAATGTPAVLVPWSGASEDHQVANVRWLSDSGGAVLVPDNDVDAVIAAVSALLDDEQQRSAVGTRAREIGEVHHSGEISRQILDAIR
;
A
#
# COMPACT_ATOMS: atom_id res chain seq x y z
N MET A 1 9.29 5.16 -37.97
CA MET A 1 8.90 5.95 -36.77
C MET A 1 7.43 6.32 -36.93
N SER A 2 6.55 5.53 -36.33
CA SER A 2 5.09 5.78 -36.39
C SER A 2 4.76 6.95 -35.48
N THR A 3 4.26 8.03 -36.05
CA THR A 3 3.64 9.15 -35.33
C THR A 3 2.35 8.63 -34.69
N LYS A 4 2.42 8.07 -33.46
CA LYS A 4 1.23 7.84 -32.66
C LYS A 4 0.54 9.19 -32.49
N SER A 5 -0.64 9.32 -33.06
CA SER A 5 -1.56 10.45 -32.85
C SER A 5 -1.60 10.78 -31.35
N ALA A 6 -1.41 12.05 -31.02
CA ALA A 6 -1.38 12.53 -29.64
C ALA A 6 -2.79 12.41 -29.03
N THR A 7 -3.13 11.20 -28.56
CA THR A 7 -4.37 10.96 -27.82
C THR A 7 -4.27 11.63 -26.45
N ALA A 8 -5.33 12.31 -26.08
CA ALA A 8 -5.42 13.06 -24.83
C ALA A 8 -5.05 12.19 -23.61
N GLY A 9 -3.98 12.53 -22.90
CA GLY A 9 -3.37 11.70 -21.86
C GLY A 9 -3.81 12.07 -20.44
N ILE A 10 -3.82 11.07 -19.57
CA ILE A 10 -3.92 11.23 -18.12
C ILE A 10 -2.55 10.91 -17.53
N VAL A 11 -2.00 11.84 -16.75
CA VAL A 11 -0.75 11.63 -16.01
C VAL A 11 -1.08 11.20 -14.58
N VAL A 12 -0.62 10.01 -14.18
CA VAL A 12 -0.66 9.56 -12.79
C VAL A 12 0.71 9.82 -12.16
N ALA A 13 0.75 10.71 -11.16
CA ALA A 13 1.98 11.18 -10.56
C ALA A 13 2.09 10.79 -9.10
N GLY A 14 3.25 10.22 -8.73
CA GLY A 14 3.54 9.79 -7.36
C GLY A 14 4.94 9.23 -7.24
N GLY A 15 5.29 8.67 -6.09
CA GLY A 15 6.55 7.95 -5.96
C GLY A 15 7.44 8.41 -4.82
N GLY A 16 8.65 7.87 -4.83
CA GLY A 16 9.61 8.00 -3.76
C GLY A 16 9.62 6.80 -2.81
N THR A 17 8.51 6.09 -2.69
CA THR A 17 8.37 4.85 -1.91
C THR A 17 7.35 3.91 -2.56
N ALA A 18 7.44 2.62 -2.25
CA ALA A 18 6.46 1.62 -2.72
C ALA A 18 5.01 1.99 -2.36
N GLY A 19 4.82 2.60 -1.18
CA GLY A 19 3.51 3.08 -0.71
C GLY A 19 2.84 4.16 -1.59
N HIS A 20 3.54 4.78 -2.55
CA HIS A 20 2.96 5.67 -3.54
C HIS A 20 2.96 5.07 -4.95
N VAL A 21 3.86 4.10 -5.21
CA VAL A 21 3.98 3.48 -6.53
C VAL A 21 2.88 2.45 -6.76
N PHE A 22 2.62 1.56 -5.80
CA PHE A 22 1.53 0.58 -5.92
C PHE A 22 0.15 1.24 -6.06
N PRO A 23 -0.22 2.27 -5.29
CA PRO A 23 -1.44 3.02 -5.52
C PRO A 23 -1.52 3.70 -6.90
N ALA A 24 -0.40 4.20 -7.42
CA ALA A 24 -0.38 4.74 -8.78
C ALA A 24 -0.69 3.66 -9.82
N ILE A 25 -0.07 2.48 -9.70
CA ILE A 25 -0.36 1.33 -10.55
C ILE A 25 -1.83 0.93 -10.43
N ALA A 26 -2.36 0.87 -9.21
CA ALA A 26 -3.77 0.54 -8.95
C ALA A 26 -4.74 1.51 -9.61
N VAL A 27 -4.47 2.83 -9.52
CA VAL A 27 -5.27 3.85 -10.21
C VAL A 27 -5.22 3.64 -11.72
N MET A 28 -4.04 3.37 -12.29
CA MET A 28 -3.90 3.13 -13.74
C MET A 28 -4.63 1.85 -14.15
N GLN A 29 -4.53 0.77 -13.38
CA GLN A 29 -5.27 -0.48 -13.62
C GLN A 29 -6.79 -0.25 -13.58
N GLY A 30 -7.29 0.46 -12.56
CA GLY A 30 -8.71 0.77 -12.43
C GLY A 30 -9.23 1.65 -13.57
N LEU A 31 -8.43 2.57 -14.09
CA LEU A 31 -8.79 3.36 -15.28
C LEU A 31 -8.86 2.50 -16.54
N VAL A 32 -7.95 1.53 -16.70
CA VAL A 32 -8.02 0.55 -17.81
C VAL A 32 -9.29 -0.30 -17.69
N ASP A 33 -9.63 -0.77 -16.49
CA ASP A 33 -10.86 -1.53 -16.23
C ASP A 33 -12.12 -0.71 -16.54
N ALA A 34 -12.05 0.62 -16.33
CA ALA A 34 -13.11 1.57 -16.71
C ALA A 34 -13.10 1.97 -18.20
N GLY A 35 -12.31 1.29 -19.04
CA GLY A 35 -12.30 1.46 -20.50
C GLY A 35 -11.31 2.50 -21.04
N VAL A 36 -10.38 3.00 -20.22
CA VAL A 36 -9.34 3.91 -20.71
C VAL A 36 -8.25 3.11 -21.42
N ASP A 37 -7.93 3.49 -22.67
CA ASP A 37 -6.81 2.88 -23.40
C ASP A 37 -5.50 3.06 -22.63
N PRO A 38 -4.74 1.99 -22.34
CA PRO A 38 -3.46 2.09 -21.63
C PRO A 38 -2.46 3.08 -22.23
N SER A 39 -2.49 3.29 -23.57
CA SER A 39 -1.63 4.25 -24.27
C SER A 39 -1.93 5.72 -23.91
N ARG A 40 -3.07 5.98 -23.27
CA ARG A 40 -3.48 7.30 -22.77
C ARG A 40 -3.05 7.54 -21.32
N LEU A 41 -2.54 6.53 -20.64
CA LEU A 41 -2.07 6.60 -19.26
C LEU A 41 -0.56 6.74 -19.23
N HIS A 42 -0.07 7.68 -18.45
CA HIS A 42 1.36 7.91 -18.32
C HIS A 42 1.75 8.15 -16.87
N TYR A 43 2.70 7.37 -16.37
CA TYR A 43 3.21 7.55 -15.02
C TYR A 43 4.29 8.65 -14.98
N MET A 44 4.30 9.45 -13.90
CA MET A 44 5.38 10.39 -13.62
C MET A 44 5.84 10.25 -12.17
N GLY A 45 7.13 9.94 -11.96
CA GLY A 45 7.69 9.72 -10.64
C GLY A 45 9.18 10.05 -10.52
N ALA A 46 9.83 9.64 -9.41
CA ALA A 46 11.23 9.93 -9.18
C ALA A 46 12.15 8.98 -9.98
N LYS A 47 13.31 9.48 -10.39
CA LYS A 47 14.36 8.68 -11.06
C LYS A 47 15.07 7.71 -10.10
N ARG A 48 14.98 7.95 -8.79
CA ARG A 48 15.57 7.12 -7.75
C ARG A 48 14.46 6.55 -6.88
N GLY A 49 14.21 5.26 -7.00
CA GLY A 49 13.17 4.56 -6.26
C GLY A 49 12.75 3.27 -6.95
N VAL A 50 11.84 2.55 -6.34
CA VAL A 50 11.31 1.27 -6.84
C VAL A 50 10.44 1.44 -8.10
N GLU A 51 9.97 2.67 -8.36
CA GLU A 51 9.12 2.99 -9.51
C GLU A 51 9.79 2.73 -10.85
N THR A 52 11.12 2.86 -10.92
CA THR A 52 11.87 2.63 -12.17
C THR A 52 11.82 1.18 -12.65
N SER A 53 11.56 0.24 -11.74
CA SER A 53 11.36 -1.18 -12.06
C SER A 53 9.89 -1.57 -12.06
N LEU A 54 9.10 -1.12 -11.09
CA LEU A 54 7.70 -1.56 -10.92
C LEU A 54 6.78 -1.04 -12.04
N ILE A 55 6.97 0.19 -12.51
CA ILE A 55 6.11 0.77 -13.56
C ILE A 55 6.26 0.02 -14.90
N PRO A 56 7.48 -0.22 -15.43
CA PRO A 56 7.62 -1.04 -16.63
C PRO A 56 7.09 -2.47 -16.46
N GLN A 57 7.31 -3.08 -15.29
CA GLN A 57 6.80 -4.42 -15.00
C GLN A 57 5.27 -4.49 -14.98
N SER A 58 4.61 -3.38 -14.62
CA SER A 58 3.14 -3.28 -14.64
C SER A 58 2.55 -3.03 -16.04
N GLY A 59 3.39 -2.91 -17.07
CA GLY A 59 2.96 -2.69 -18.46
C GLY A 59 2.61 -1.25 -18.80
N PHE A 60 2.90 -0.29 -17.92
CA PHE A 60 2.64 1.12 -18.16
C PHE A 60 3.89 1.91 -18.54
N ASP A 61 3.70 2.91 -19.38
CA ASP A 61 4.75 3.86 -19.72
C ASP A 61 4.97 4.87 -18.59
N GLY A 62 6.24 5.25 -18.36
CA GLY A 62 6.58 6.20 -17.32
C GLY A 62 7.73 7.14 -17.65
N THR A 63 7.68 8.33 -17.08
CA THR A 63 8.80 9.28 -17.09
C THR A 63 9.28 9.54 -15.68
N PHE A 64 10.60 9.38 -15.51
CA PHE A 64 11.23 9.54 -14.21
C PHE A 64 12.04 10.83 -14.19
N VAL A 65 11.77 11.66 -13.17
CA VAL A 65 12.42 12.97 -12.97
C VAL A 65 13.35 12.96 -11.76
N SER A 66 14.42 13.75 -11.82
CA SER A 66 15.36 13.88 -10.72
C SER A 66 14.79 14.81 -9.65
N VAL A 67 14.18 14.24 -8.61
CA VAL A 67 13.64 14.93 -7.46
C VAL A 67 14.07 14.22 -6.19
N THR A 68 14.17 14.97 -5.09
CA THR A 68 14.51 14.45 -3.74
C THR A 68 13.45 14.91 -2.74
N GLY A 69 13.34 14.20 -1.61
CA GLY A 69 12.47 14.61 -0.52
C GLY A 69 12.96 15.91 0.15
N LEU A 70 12.01 16.68 0.67
CA LEU A 70 12.31 17.91 1.42
C LEU A 70 13.00 17.57 2.76
N SER A 71 14.15 18.17 3.02
CA SER A 71 14.80 18.10 4.34
C SER A 71 14.03 18.92 5.38
N ARG A 72 13.96 18.42 6.63
CA ARG A 72 13.33 19.16 7.75
C ARG A 72 14.13 20.41 8.17
N LYS A 73 15.43 20.50 7.83
CA LYS A 73 16.31 21.64 8.17
C LYS A 73 16.62 22.46 6.93
N LEU A 74 16.56 23.79 7.05
CA LEU A 74 17.07 24.72 6.04
C LEU A 74 18.58 24.49 5.84
N SER A 75 18.95 24.04 4.65
CA SER A 75 20.32 23.66 4.30
C SER A 75 20.51 23.72 2.78
N LEU A 76 21.73 23.52 2.30
CA LEU A 76 22.03 23.36 0.87
C LEU A 76 21.14 22.28 0.20
N ARG A 77 20.66 21.29 0.98
CA ARG A 77 19.69 20.28 0.50
C ARG A 77 18.33 20.89 0.15
N THR A 78 17.90 21.94 0.87
CA THR A 78 16.65 22.66 0.56
C THR A 78 16.77 23.42 -0.76
N LEU A 79 17.90 24.09 -1.01
CA LEU A 79 18.15 24.75 -2.30
C LEU A 79 18.18 23.74 -3.45
N LYS A 80 18.85 22.61 -3.26
CA LYS A 80 18.86 21.50 -4.23
C LYS A 80 17.45 20.96 -4.49
N PHE A 81 16.63 20.82 -3.45
CA PHE A 81 15.22 20.42 -3.61
C PHE A 81 14.46 21.41 -4.50
N VAL A 82 14.54 22.71 -4.22
CA VAL A 82 13.83 23.75 -5.00
C VAL A 82 14.27 23.76 -6.46
N THR A 83 15.59 23.71 -6.72
CA THR A 83 16.09 23.69 -8.11
C THR A 83 15.68 22.43 -8.86
N GLN A 84 15.70 21.27 -8.20
CA GLN A 84 15.23 20.01 -8.81
C GLN A 84 13.72 20.04 -9.10
N GLN A 85 12.91 20.56 -8.17
CA GLN A 85 11.47 20.74 -8.40
C GLN A 85 11.19 21.67 -9.57
N PHE A 86 11.92 22.78 -9.67
CA PHE A 86 11.78 23.72 -10.79
C PHE A 86 12.12 23.04 -12.14
N LEU A 87 13.29 22.41 -12.25
CA LEU A 87 13.71 21.72 -13.48
C LEU A 87 12.74 20.58 -13.86
N ALA A 88 12.26 19.80 -12.86
CA ALA A 88 11.30 18.74 -13.07
C ALA A 88 9.92 19.33 -13.55
N THR A 89 9.53 20.48 -13.03
CA THR A 89 8.31 21.18 -13.47
C THR A 89 8.44 21.66 -14.93
N MET A 90 9.57 22.24 -15.31
CA MET A 90 9.80 22.65 -16.71
C MET A 90 9.74 21.44 -17.66
N ARG A 91 10.34 20.31 -17.24
CA ARG A 91 10.25 19.06 -17.99
C ARG A 91 8.80 18.55 -18.08
N SER A 92 8.05 18.64 -16.98
CA SER A 92 6.62 18.26 -16.95
C SER A 92 5.79 19.11 -17.93
N LEU A 93 6.02 20.41 -18.00
CA LEU A 93 5.34 21.29 -18.95
C LEU A 93 5.61 20.91 -20.42
N ALA A 94 6.85 20.56 -20.74
CA ALA A 94 7.21 20.09 -22.09
C ALA A 94 6.51 18.76 -22.42
N LEU A 95 6.48 17.83 -21.47
CA LEU A 95 5.82 16.54 -21.62
C LEU A 95 4.28 16.69 -21.75
N PHE A 96 3.68 17.58 -20.99
CA PHE A 96 2.24 17.84 -21.06
C PHE A 96 1.80 18.28 -22.47
N ARG A 97 2.61 19.11 -23.13
CA ARG A 97 2.37 19.49 -24.54
C ARG A 97 2.51 18.28 -25.47
N ARG A 98 3.58 17.50 -25.29
CA ARG A 98 3.87 16.33 -26.13
C ARG A 98 2.81 15.24 -26.03
N TRP A 99 2.28 15.01 -24.83
CA TRP A 99 1.28 13.95 -24.56
C TRP A 99 -0.16 14.46 -24.61
N ASN A 100 -0.37 15.73 -24.92
CA ASN A 100 -1.68 16.35 -24.86
C ASN A 100 -2.42 16.03 -23.54
N VAL A 101 -1.73 16.25 -22.40
CA VAL A 101 -2.25 15.91 -21.07
C VAL A 101 -3.52 16.66 -20.78
N ARG A 102 -4.58 15.96 -20.38
CA ARG A 102 -5.89 16.53 -20.02
C ARG A 102 -6.10 16.63 -18.53
N ALA A 103 -5.51 15.74 -17.75
CA ALA A 103 -5.63 15.73 -16.30
C ALA A 103 -4.40 15.14 -15.62
N VAL A 104 -4.23 15.47 -14.36
CA VAL A 104 -3.20 14.91 -13.48
C VAL A 104 -3.86 14.28 -12.26
N VAL A 105 -3.53 13.01 -12.01
CA VAL A 105 -3.89 12.28 -10.79
C VAL A 105 -2.66 12.22 -9.90
N SER A 106 -2.70 12.84 -8.73
CA SER A 106 -1.64 12.81 -7.73
C SER A 106 -1.95 11.78 -6.66
N VAL A 107 -1.11 10.76 -6.55
CA VAL A 107 -1.21 9.73 -5.48
C VAL A 107 -0.27 10.02 -4.31
N GLY A 108 0.26 11.23 -4.22
CA GLY A 108 1.12 11.67 -3.12
C GLY A 108 2.61 11.47 -3.37
N GLY A 109 3.40 11.75 -2.31
CA GLY A 109 4.85 11.80 -2.38
C GLY A 109 5.38 13.06 -3.05
N TYR A 110 6.61 13.44 -2.70
CA TYR A 110 7.26 14.64 -3.27
C TYR A 110 7.46 14.57 -4.79
N ALA A 111 7.44 13.36 -5.35
CA ALA A 111 7.64 13.13 -6.78
C ALA A 111 6.41 13.52 -7.62
N SER A 112 5.22 13.69 -7.02
CA SER A 112 4.03 14.16 -7.71
C SER A 112 4.01 15.67 -7.93
N LEU A 113 4.74 16.46 -7.11
CA LEU A 113 4.69 17.91 -7.11
C LEU A 113 5.01 18.57 -8.47
N PRO A 114 6.02 18.13 -9.25
CA PRO A 114 6.28 18.74 -10.57
C PRO A 114 5.11 18.63 -11.53
N ALA A 115 4.41 17.49 -11.55
CA ALA A 115 3.24 17.28 -12.37
C ALA A 115 2.06 18.14 -11.88
N VAL A 116 1.85 18.22 -10.56
CA VAL A 116 0.81 19.07 -9.95
C VAL A 116 1.04 20.54 -10.28
N ILE A 117 2.27 21.06 -10.11
CA ILE A 117 2.60 22.45 -10.43
C ILE A 117 2.41 22.72 -11.92
N ALA A 118 2.84 21.82 -12.81
CA ALA A 118 2.63 21.92 -14.24
C ALA A 118 1.13 21.93 -14.59
N ALA A 119 0.30 21.15 -13.90
CA ALA A 119 -1.16 21.16 -14.08
C ALA A 119 -1.78 22.50 -13.66
N VAL A 120 -1.34 23.08 -12.53
CA VAL A 120 -1.78 24.43 -12.11
C VAL A 120 -1.45 25.47 -13.18
N ILE A 121 -0.20 25.50 -13.67
CA ILE A 121 0.26 26.46 -14.68
C ILE A 121 -0.54 26.32 -15.99
N THR A 122 -0.84 25.08 -16.38
CA THR A 122 -1.56 24.78 -17.63
C THR A 122 -3.08 24.71 -17.47
N ARG A 123 -3.59 24.99 -16.26
CA ARG A 123 -5.03 24.95 -15.91
C ARG A 123 -5.69 23.62 -16.23
N ARG A 124 -4.96 22.51 -15.97
CA ARG A 124 -5.51 21.16 -16.13
C ARG A 124 -6.14 20.68 -14.82
N PRO A 125 -7.23 19.90 -14.87
CA PRO A 125 -7.82 19.28 -13.70
C PRO A 125 -6.78 18.49 -12.90
N ILE A 126 -6.83 18.64 -11.58
CA ILE A 126 -5.97 17.93 -10.64
C ILE A 126 -6.87 17.08 -9.76
N ILE A 127 -6.69 15.78 -9.80
CA ILE A 127 -7.33 14.82 -8.92
C ILE A 127 -6.29 14.37 -7.90
N VAL A 128 -6.61 14.45 -6.61
CA VAL A 128 -5.73 13.94 -5.55
C VAL A 128 -6.33 12.65 -5.03
N VAL A 129 -5.51 11.61 -4.91
CA VAL A 129 -5.87 10.36 -4.24
C VAL A 129 -5.07 10.26 -2.96
N SER A 130 -5.73 10.24 -1.81
CA SER A 130 -5.12 10.22 -0.48
C SER A 130 -5.81 9.18 0.40
N TYR A 131 -5.12 8.10 0.69
CA TYR A 131 -5.64 6.93 1.40
C TYR A 131 -5.02 6.74 2.79
N ASP A 132 -4.21 7.69 3.26
CA ASP A 132 -3.77 7.78 4.65
C ASP A 132 -4.78 8.60 5.45
N ARG A 133 -5.10 8.20 6.68
CA ARG A 133 -5.96 8.98 7.58
C ARG A 133 -5.35 10.35 7.89
N THR A 134 -4.03 10.41 7.98
CA THR A 134 -3.29 11.69 8.08
C THR A 134 -2.59 11.97 6.74
N PRO A 135 -3.16 12.83 5.89
CA PRO A 135 -2.60 13.09 4.57
C PRO A 135 -1.20 13.69 4.62
N GLY A 136 -0.29 13.18 3.80
CA GLY A 136 1.06 13.69 3.68
C GLY A 136 1.11 15.15 3.17
N ARG A 137 2.24 15.85 3.44
CA ARG A 137 2.41 17.27 3.04
C ARG A 137 2.20 17.52 1.55
N ALA A 138 2.64 16.61 0.69
CA ALA A 138 2.46 16.74 -0.76
C ALA A 138 0.98 16.65 -1.15
N SER A 139 0.23 15.71 -0.57
CA SER A 139 -1.22 15.56 -0.80
C SER A 139 -1.98 16.78 -0.27
N ARG A 140 -1.65 17.30 0.93
CA ARG A 140 -2.23 18.52 1.50
C ARG A 140 -1.99 19.74 0.59
N LEU A 141 -0.80 19.85 0.01
CA LEU A 141 -0.47 20.93 -0.91
C LEU A 141 -1.23 20.79 -2.23
N ALA A 142 -1.25 19.61 -2.83
CA ALA A 142 -1.95 19.35 -4.09
C ALA A 142 -3.47 19.57 -3.96
N ALA A 143 -4.07 19.19 -2.83
CA ALA A 143 -5.49 19.36 -2.56
C ALA A 143 -5.97 20.83 -2.53
N ARG A 144 -5.05 21.80 -2.39
CA ARG A 144 -5.41 23.22 -2.51
C ARG A 144 -5.90 23.61 -3.90
N TRP A 145 -5.41 22.92 -4.91
CA TRP A 145 -5.75 23.17 -6.33
C TRP A 145 -6.51 22.01 -6.98
N SER A 146 -6.89 21.00 -6.18
CA SER A 146 -7.60 19.84 -6.73
C SER A 146 -9.00 20.22 -7.23
N THR A 147 -9.41 19.57 -8.30
CA THR A 147 -10.80 19.55 -8.77
C THR A 147 -11.63 18.67 -7.85
N VAL A 148 -11.09 17.51 -7.47
CA VAL A 148 -11.63 16.56 -6.49
C VAL A 148 -10.50 15.91 -5.73
N THR A 149 -10.74 15.55 -4.47
CA THR A 149 -9.82 14.80 -3.63
C THR A 149 -10.49 13.49 -3.22
N LEU A 150 -9.98 12.38 -3.72
CA LEU A 150 -10.48 11.04 -3.43
C LEU A 150 -9.79 10.52 -2.18
N VAL A 151 -10.58 10.14 -1.18
CA VAL A 151 -10.09 9.74 0.13
C VAL A 151 -10.63 8.37 0.53
N ALA A 152 -9.91 7.68 1.41
CA ALA A 152 -10.35 6.40 1.93
C ALA A 152 -11.15 6.54 3.24
N PHE A 153 -11.11 7.70 3.89
CA PHE A 153 -11.70 7.95 5.19
C PHE A 153 -12.67 9.14 5.15
N GLU A 154 -13.84 9.00 5.78
CA GLU A 154 -14.89 10.03 5.80
C GLU A 154 -14.45 11.33 6.49
N GLU A 155 -13.62 11.21 7.54
CA GLU A 155 -13.18 12.36 8.35
C GLU A 155 -12.01 13.14 7.75
N SER A 156 -11.75 12.99 6.45
CA SER A 156 -10.67 13.70 5.79
C SER A 156 -10.92 15.21 5.74
N LEU A 157 -9.96 16.00 6.25
CA LEU A 157 -9.97 17.45 6.21
C LEU A 157 -9.46 18.05 4.89
N LEU A 158 -9.20 17.22 3.88
CA LEU A 158 -8.77 17.72 2.58
C LEU A 158 -9.93 18.41 1.84
N ARG A 159 -9.58 19.45 1.08
CA ARG A 159 -10.59 20.19 0.30
C ARG A 159 -11.20 19.29 -0.76
N ARG A 160 -12.53 19.42 -0.96
CA ARG A 160 -13.30 18.66 -1.97
C ARG A 160 -13.12 17.16 -1.83
N ALA A 161 -13.06 16.68 -0.58
CA ALA A 161 -12.94 15.27 -0.28
C ALA A 161 -14.22 14.52 -0.69
N VAL A 162 -14.02 13.39 -1.36
CA VAL A 162 -15.05 12.42 -1.72
C VAL A 162 -14.52 11.05 -1.29
N VAL A 163 -15.30 10.31 -0.52
CA VAL A 163 -14.94 8.96 -0.11
C VAL A 163 -15.06 8.03 -1.31
N ALA A 164 -13.94 7.45 -1.71
CA ALA A 164 -13.83 6.58 -2.88
C ALA A 164 -13.07 5.27 -2.58
N GLY A 165 -12.68 5.07 -1.34
CA GLY A 165 -11.84 3.96 -0.92
C GLY A 165 -10.35 4.16 -1.22
N ALA A 166 -9.55 3.14 -0.96
CA ALA A 166 -8.13 3.12 -1.24
C ALA A 166 -7.83 2.54 -2.63
N PRO A 167 -6.83 3.05 -3.36
CA PRO A 167 -6.42 2.48 -4.63
C PRO A 167 -5.61 1.20 -4.39
N LEU A 168 -6.27 0.06 -4.54
CA LEU A 168 -5.68 -1.25 -4.38
C LEU A 168 -5.45 -1.92 -5.74
N ARG A 169 -4.36 -2.70 -5.84
CA ARG A 169 -4.03 -3.46 -7.05
C ARG A 169 -5.14 -4.46 -7.38
N ARG A 170 -5.35 -4.71 -8.68
CA ARG A 170 -6.33 -5.68 -9.16
C ARG A 170 -6.15 -7.06 -8.50
N SER A 171 -4.90 -7.51 -8.33
CA SER A 171 -4.59 -8.79 -7.69
C SER A 171 -5.08 -8.87 -6.23
N ILE A 172 -5.10 -7.76 -5.50
CA ILE A 172 -5.65 -7.70 -4.14
C ILE A 172 -7.19 -7.68 -4.17
N LEU A 173 -7.76 -6.85 -5.05
CA LEU A 173 -9.23 -6.74 -5.15
C LEU A 173 -9.90 -8.03 -5.66
N SER A 174 -9.17 -8.86 -6.42
CA SER A 174 -9.66 -10.15 -6.92
C SER A 174 -9.58 -11.29 -5.92
N VAL A 175 -8.98 -11.10 -4.74
CA VAL A 175 -8.86 -12.16 -3.73
C VAL A 175 -10.24 -12.56 -3.22
N ASP A 176 -10.58 -13.81 -3.43
CA ASP A 176 -11.69 -14.52 -2.78
C ASP A 176 -11.11 -15.64 -1.90
N ARG A 177 -11.01 -15.40 -0.60
CA ARG A 177 -10.42 -16.34 0.35
C ARG A 177 -11.12 -17.69 0.40
N SER A 178 -12.42 -17.74 0.08
CA SER A 178 -13.19 -18.99 0.06
C SER A 178 -12.80 -19.91 -1.11
N VAL A 179 -12.20 -19.35 -2.14
CA VAL A 179 -11.80 -20.06 -3.37
C VAL A 179 -10.28 -20.14 -3.49
N ASP A 180 -9.58 -19.05 -3.18
CA ASP A 180 -8.16 -18.89 -3.50
C ASP A 180 -7.20 -19.44 -2.44
N ALA A 181 -7.70 -19.70 -1.20
CA ALA A 181 -6.84 -20.03 -0.06
C ALA A 181 -5.95 -21.27 -0.31
N ASP A 182 -6.51 -22.36 -0.78
CA ASP A 182 -5.78 -23.62 -0.99
C ASP A 182 -4.71 -23.49 -2.07
N GLU A 183 -5.03 -22.81 -3.17
CA GLU A 183 -4.10 -22.58 -4.26
C GLU A 183 -2.98 -21.61 -3.86
N ALA A 184 -3.30 -20.57 -3.09
CA ALA A 184 -2.31 -19.65 -2.51
C ALA A 184 -1.36 -20.37 -1.54
N ARG A 185 -1.87 -21.26 -0.68
CA ARG A 185 -1.06 -22.10 0.22
C ARG A 185 -0.09 -22.99 -0.56
N LYS A 186 -0.55 -23.64 -1.63
CA LYS A 186 0.31 -24.45 -2.51
C LYS A 186 1.43 -23.61 -3.13
N ARG A 187 1.10 -22.42 -3.69
CA ARG A 187 2.12 -21.51 -4.25
C ARG A 187 3.13 -21.05 -3.20
N LEU A 188 2.66 -20.84 -1.98
CA LEU A 188 3.52 -20.48 -0.85
C LEU A 188 4.27 -21.68 -0.25
N GLY A 189 3.98 -22.92 -0.68
CA GLY A 189 4.61 -24.15 -0.18
C GLY A 189 4.25 -24.49 1.27
N VAL A 190 3.06 -24.08 1.72
CA VAL A 190 2.54 -24.39 3.05
C VAL A 190 2.03 -25.84 3.08
N PRO A 191 2.42 -26.66 4.06
CA PRO A 191 1.89 -28.02 4.19
C PRO A 191 0.38 -28.04 4.44
N ASP A 192 -0.29 -29.04 3.92
CA ASP A 192 -1.74 -29.23 4.07
C ASP A 192 -2.14 -29.43 5.54
N GLY A 193 -3.37 -29.01 5.86
CA GLY A 193 -4.00 -29.24 7.16
C GLY A 193 -3.43 -28.41 8.33
N ARG A 194 -2.63 -27.38 8.03
CA ARG A 194 -2.05 -26.49 9.05
C ARG A 194 -2.73 -25.14 9.09
N MET A 195 -2.90 -24.60 10.29
CA MET A 195 -3.27 -23.19 10.48
C MET A 195 -2.09 -22.30 10.10
N LEU A 196 -2.29 -21.33 9.20
CA LEU A 196 -1.21 -20.48 8.70
C LEU A 196 -1.24 -19.08 9.35
N VAL A 197 -0.18 -18.76 10.06
CA VAL A 197 0.13 -17.39 10.49
C VAL A 197 1.10 -16.76 9.49
N VAL A 198 0.69 -15.65 8.87
CA VAL A 198 1.56 -14.84 8.03
C VAL A 198 2.00 -13.61 8.80
N VAL A 199 3.30 -13.40 8.96
CA VAL A 199 3.84 -12.22 9.64
C VAL A 199 4.63 -11.36 8.66
N MET A 200 4.25 -10.08 8.51
CA MET A 200 4.87 -9.16 7.56
C MET A 200 5.25 -7.82 8.20
N GLY A 201 6.54 -7.60 8.41
CA GLY A 201 7.11 -6.38 9.01
C GLY A 201 7.23 -5.18 8.06
N GLY A 202 6.88 -5.34 6.77
CA GLY A 202 7.12 -4.36 5.72
C GLY A 202 8.53 -4.45 5.11
N SER A 203 8.86 -3.57 4.16
CA SER A 203 10.09 -3.65 3.35
C SER A 203 11.40 -3.50 4.16
N LEU A 204 11.34 -2.82 5.28
CA LEU A 204 12.49 -2.65 6.18
C LEU A 204 12.54 -3.71 7.29
N GLY A 205 11.46 -4.48 7.46
CA GLY A 205 11.27 -5.36 8.59
C GLY A 205 10.75 -4.65 9.84
N SER A 206 10.53 -5.41 10.90
CA SER A 206 10.01 -4.94 12.19
C SER A 206 10.62 -5.73 13.33
N GLY A 207 11.37 -5.06 14.20
CA GLY A 207 12.01 -5.70 15.36
C GLY A 207 10.98 -6.44 16.23
N ILE A 208 9.95 -5.77 16.69
CA ILE A 208 8.93 -6.37 17.56
C ILE A 208 8.22 -7.57 16.93
N LEU A 209 7.90 -7.51 15.62
CA LEU A 209 7.28 -8.67 14.94
C LEU A 209 8.26 -9.82 14.77
N ASN A 210 9.54 -9.53 14.54
CA ASN A 210 10.57 -10.55 14.49
C ASN A 210 10.76 -11.21 15.87
N ASP A 211 10.77 -10.42 16.95
CA ASP A 211 10.90 -10.92 18.32
C ASP A 211 9.67 -11.77 18.72
N ALA A 212 8.46 -11.28 18.39
CA ALA A 212 7.22 -12.02 18.62
C ALA A 212 7.19 -13.38 17.87
N VAL A 213 7.69 -13.43 16.63
CA VAL A 213 7.80 -14.70 15.88
C VAL A 213 8.75 -15.67 16.58
N HIS A 214 9.90 -15.18 17.06
CA HIS A 214 10.86 -16.06 17.75
C HIS A 214 10.28 -16.66 19.03
N GLU A 215 9.67 -15.84 19.86
CA GLU A 215 9.09 -16.29 21.12
C GLU A 215 7.88 -17.20 20.89
N PHE A 216 7.04 -16.87 19.91
CA PHE A 216 5.92 -17.71 19.52
C PHE A 216 6.37 -19.08 19.01
N LEU A 217 7.48 -19.16 18.27
CA LEU A 217 8.07 -20.42 17.81
C LEU A 217 8.63 -21.27 18.96
N GLU A 218 9.21 -20.65 20.00
CA GLU A 218 9.73 -21.36 21.17
C GLU A 218 8.59 -21.98 21.97
N THR A 219 7.51 -21.22 22.20
CA THR A 219 6.35 -21.68 22.98
C THR A 219 5.47 -22.69 22.24
N ASN A 220 5.45 -22.66 20.91
CA ASN A 220 4.62 -23.52 20.06
C ASN A 220 5.42 -24.55 19.26
N SER A 221 6.66 -24.86 19.64
CA SER A 221 7.57 -25.72 18.86
C SER A 221 7.03 -27.13 18.59
N SER A 222 6.16 -27.66 19.46
CA SER A 222 5.53 -28.99 19.35
C SER A 222 4.23 -29.00 18.52
N ARG A 223 3.72 -27.84 18.10
CA ARG A 223 2.44 -27.74 17.36
C ARG A 223 2.59 -28.13 15.90
N GLY A 224 2.31 -29.40 15.59
CA GLY A 224 2.32 -29.92 14.22
C GLY A 224 1.17 -29.43 13.33
N ASP A 225 0.15 -28.83 13.92
CA ASP A 225 -1.02 -28.25 13.26
C ASP A 225 -0.78 -26.78 12.81
N LEU A 226 0.41 -26.22 13.05
CA LEU A 226 0.72 -24.81 12.83
C LEU A 226 1.77 -24.62 11.74
N ALA A 227 1.59 -23.57 10.94
CA ALA A 227 2.54 -23.07 9.96
C ALA A 227 2.75 -21.56 10.15
N ILE A 228 3.99 -21.10 10.05
CA ILE A 228 4.34 -19.67 10.15
C ILE A 228 5.16 -19.26 8.92
N LEU A 229 4.64 -18.34 8.15
CA LEU A 229 5.34 -17.70 7.05
C LEU A 229 5.75 -16.27 7.47
N HIS A 230 7.04 -16.06 7.67
CA HIS A 230 7.61 -14.84 8.21
C HIS A 230 8.31 -14.01 7.13
N ILE A 231 7.72 -12.88 6.74
CA ILE A 231 8.31 -11.90 5.82
C ILE A 231 9.08 -10.87 6.67
N ALA A 232 10.32 -11.21 6.98
CA ALA A 232 11.15 -10.49 7.94
C ALA A 232 11.73 -9.16 7.43
N GLY A 233 11.65 -8.90 6.11
CA GLY A 233 12.29 -7.74 5.48
C GLY A 233 13.82 -7.88 5.46
N LYS A 234 14.50 -6.77 5.16
CA LYS A 234 15.97 -6.73 5.05
C LYS A 234 16.71 -6.66 6.39
N GLN A 235 16.01 -6.47 7.49
CA GLN A 235 16.65 -6.46 8.81
C GLN A 235 17.19 -7.86 9.12
N ARG A 236 18.49 -7.95 9.37
CA ARG A 236 19.08 -9.17 9.97
C ARG A 236 18.52 -9.31 11.37
N VAL A 237 17.83 -10.40 11.62
CA VAL A 237 17.54 -10.82 13.00
C VAL A 237 18.88 -11.14 13.64
N SER A 238 19.30 -10.32 14.61
CA SER A 238 20.57 -10.50 15.30
C SER A 238 20.56 -11.82 16.07
N GLY A 239 21.44 -12.75 15.68
CA GLY A 239 22.04 -13.71 16.56
C GLY A 239 21.30 -15.02 16.83
N ARG A 240 20.10 -15.28 16.33
CA ARG A 240 19.47 -16.60 16.47
C ARG A 240 19.42 -17.32 15.13
N SER A 241 20.19 -18.41 15.09
CA SER A 241 20.29 -19.37 13.99
C SER A 241 18.90 -19.87 13.58
N GLU A 242 18.64 -19.88 12.26
CA GLU A 242 17.64 -20.73 11.61
C GLU A 242 18.06 -22.21 11.81
N ARG A 243 18.07 -22.67 13.06
CA ARG A 243 18.18 -24.10 13.27
C ARG A 243 16.79 -24.66 12.98
N ASP A 244 16.66 -25.39 11.88
CA ASP A 244 15.73 -26.51 11.76
C ASP A 244 16.02 -27.49 12.90
N GLY A 245 15.66 -27.07 14.11
CA GLY A 245 15.62 -27.96 15.26
C GLY A 245 14.39 -28.85 15.11
N ASP A 246 14.32 -29.89 15.89
CA ASP A 246 13.25 -30.89 16.03
C ASP A 246 11.88 -30.24 16.40
N ARG A 247 11.40 -29.33 15.50
CA ARG A 247 10.15 -28.59 15.65
C ARG A 247 9.06 -29.22 14.80
N SER A 248 7.92 -29.50 15.40
CA SER A 248 6.73 -29.94 14.67
C SER A 248 6.05 -28.80 13.90
N VAL A 249 6.20 -27.54 14.36
CA VAL A 249 5.69 -26.36 13.67
C VAL A 249 6.47 -26.12 12.38
N TRP A 250 5.75 -25.93 11.26
CA TRP A 250 6.39 -25.53 10.02
C TRP A 250 6.70 -24.02 10.04
N TYR A 251 7.96 -23.68 9.80
CA TYR A 251 8.43 -22.31 9.77
C TYR A 251 9.22 -22.02 8.50
N ARG A 252 8.83 -20.96 7.81
CA ARG A 252 9.57 -20.44 6.65
C ARG A 252 9.76 -18.95 6.78
N ARG A 253 11.02 -18.53 6.68
CA ARG A 253 11.41 -17.12 6.61
C ARG A 253 11.68 -16.70 5.18
N SER A 254 11.19 -15.49 4.80
CA SER A 254 11.49 -14.86 3.53
C SER A 254 11.81 -13.37 3.76
N GLU A 255 12.69 -12.80 2.95
CA GLU A 255 12.92 -11.35 2.97
C GLU A 255 11.81 -10.59 2.25
N PHE A 256 11.23 -11.20 1.21
CA PHE A 256 10.24 -10.56 0.35
C PHE A 256 9.36 -11.62 -0.34
N VAL A 257 8.12 -11.26 -0.60
CA VAL A 257 7.17 -12.04 -1.41
C VAL A 257 6.64 -11.13 -2.52
N ALA A 258 6.68 -11.61 -3.75
CA ALA A 258 6.27 -10.84 -4.93
C ALA A 258 4.73 -10.74 -5.05
N GLN A 259 4.04 -11.85 -4.76
CA GLN A 259 2.58 -11.95 -4.78
C GLN A 259 2.02 -11.76 -3.37
N ALA A 260 1.81 -10.49 -2.96
CA ALA A 260 1.25 -10.21 -1.64
C ALA A 260 -0.21 -10.70 -1.51
N GLU A 261 -0.94 -10.80 -2.62
CA GLU A 261 -2.29 -11.37 -2.68
C GLU A 261 -2.36 -12.80 -2.14
N ASP A 262 -1.35 -13.62 -2.40
CA ASP A 262 -1.27 -14.98 -1.86
C ASP A 262 -1.16 -14.99 -0.34
N LEU A 263 -0.47 -14.00 0.26
CA LEU A 263 -0.35 -13.89 1.71
C LEU A 263 -1.72 -13.64 2.35
N TYR A 264 -2.51 -12.73 1.78
CA TYR A 264 -3.84 -12.41 2.29
C TYR A 264 -4.85 -13.53 2.03
N ALA A 265 -4.78 -14.18 0.88
CA ALA A 265 -5.65 -15.31 0.55
C ALA A 265 -5.41 -16.51 1.48
N ALA A 266 -4.13 -16.86 1.72
CA ALA A 266 -3.71 -18.09 2.40
C ALA A 266 -3.80 -18.01 3.93
N ALA A 267 -3.62 -16.82 4.54
CA ALA A 267 -3.47 -16.65 5.98
C ALA A 267 -4.75 -16.96 6.76
N ASP A 268 -4.68 -17.79 7.80
CA ASP A 268 -5.72 -17.86 8.83
C ASP A 268 -5.65 -16.65 9.75
N VAL A 269 -4.42 -16.24 10.09
CA VAL A 269 -4.15 -15.01 10.85
C VAL A 269 -3.01 -14.26 10.17
N PHE A 270 -3.23 -13.00 9.85
CA PHE A 270 -2.22 -12.09 9.33
C PHE A 270 -1.72 -11.18 10.46
N VAL A 271 -0.42 -11.01 10.57
CA VAL A 271 0.21 -10.09 11.54
C VAL A 271 1.03 -9.06 10.77
N GLY A 272 0.74 -7.78 10.95
CA GLY A 272 1.42 -6.75 10.17
C GLY A 272 1.51 -5.39 10.82
N ARG A 273 2.20 -4.47 10.14
CA ARG A 273 2.26 -3.06 10.52
C ARG A 273 1.01 -2.29 10.09
N GLY A 274 0.73 -1.14 10.75
CA GLY A 274 -0.41 -0.27 10.47
C GLY A 274 -0.23 0.69 9.28
N GLY A 275 0.55 0.33 8.27
CA GLY A 275 0.66 1.15 7.07
C GLY A 275 -0.66 1.19 6.31
N ALA A 276 -1.01 2.34 5.69
CA ALA A 276 -2.29 2.51 5.02
C ALA A 276 -2.57 1.41 3.98
N SER A 277 -1.59 1.05 3.14
CA SER A 277 -1.78 -0.05 2.18
C SER A 277 -2.16 -1.36 2.87
N THR A 278 -1.44 -1.76 3.92
CA THR A 278 -1.70 -3.01 4.65
C THR A 278 -3.10 -3.03 5.27
N VAL A 279 -3.50 -1.92 5.92
CA VAL A 279 -4.83 -1.83 6.55
C VAL A 279 -5.95 -1.98 5.52
N HIS A 280 -5.82 -1.29 4.38
CA HIS A 280 -6.81 -1.38 3.31
C HIS A 280 -6.78 -2.72 2.55
N GLU A 281 -5.60 -3.34 2.39
CA GLU A 281 -5.47 -4.67 1.79
C GLU A 281 -6.11 -5.74 2.69
N VAL A 282 -5.90 -5.68 4.02
CA VAL A 282 -6.57 -6.52 5.02
C VAL A 282 -8.09 -6.35 4.94
N ALA A 283 -8.57 -5.10 4.92
CA ALA A 283 -10.00 -4.82 4.82
C ALA A 283 -10.60 -5.36 3.50
N ALA A 284 -9.96 -5.08 2.36
CA ALA A 284 -10.46 -5.50 1.05
C ALA A 284 -10.52 -7.03 0.88
N THR A 285 -9.59 -7.76 1.50
CA THR A 285 -9.52 -9.22 1.40
C THR A 285 -10.29 -9.95 2.50
N GLY A 286 -10.68 -9.24 3.57
CA GLY A 286 -11.33 -9.86 4.73
C GLY A 286 -10.40 -10.81 5.49
N THR A 287 -9.09 -10.55 5.48
CA THR A 287 -8.12 -11.41 6.18
C THR A 287 -8.13 -11.11 7.68
N PRO A 288 -8.36 -12.09 8.56
CA PRO A 288 -8.28 -11.88 9.99
C PRO A 288 -6.88 -11.38 10.39
N ALA A 289 -6.78 -10.24 11.09
CA ALA A 289 -5.50 -9.59 11.27
C ALA A 289 -5.27 -9.07 12.69
N VAL A 290 -4.01 -9.23 13.14
CA VAL A 290 -3.41 -8.50 14.27
C VAL A 290 -2.51 -7.42 13.68
N LEU A 291 -2.81 -6.16 13.97
CA LEU A 291 -2.09 -5.02 13.43
C LEU A 291 -1.34 -4.27 14.53
N VAL A 292 -0.02 -4.13 14.32
CA VAL A 292 0.92 -3.52 15.27
C VAL A 292 1.47 -2.24 14.66
N PRO A 293 0.82 -1.09 14.86
CA PRO A 293 1.23 0.18 14.27
C PRO A 293 2.58 0.63 14.81
N TRP A 294 3.50 1.07 13.92
CA TRP A 294 4.82 1.52 14.32
C TRP A 294 4.77 2.86 15.06
N SER A 295 5.21 2.85 16.31
CA SER A 295 5.24 4.03 17.20
C SER A 295 6.22 5.13 16.76
N GLY A 296 7.24 4.80 15.96
CA GLY A 296 8.16 5.77 15.36
C GLY A 296 7.67 6.44 14.08
N ALA A 297 6.43 6.13 13.62
CA ALA A 297 5.81 6.81 12.51
C ALA A 297 5.52 8.27 12.85
N SER A 298 5.83 9.19 11.93
CA SER A 298 5.57 10.61 12.17
C SER A 298 4.07 10.87 12.35
N GLU A 299 3.67 11.59 13.40
CA GLU A 299 2.29 12.03 13.67
C GLU A 299 1.30 10.87 13.94
N ASP A 300 1.76 9.71 14.44
CA ASP A 300 0.94 8.53 14.78
C ASP A 300 0.00 8.03 13.66
N HIS A 301 0.40 8.25 12.39
CA HIS A 301 -0.46 7.88 11.24
C HIS A 301 -0.88 6.42 11.25
N GLN A 302 0.04 5.50 11.64
CA GLN A 302 -0.25 4.08 11.61
C GLN A 302 -1.31 3.69 12.63
N VAL A 303 -1.28 4.28 13.82
CA VAL A 303 -2.31 4.06 14.84
C VAL A 303 -3.68 4.51 14.32
N ALA A 304 -3.74 5.69 13.71
CA ALA A 304 -4.98 6.21 13.16
C ALA A 304 -5.54 5.34 12.01
N ASN A 305 -4.67 4.82 11.14
CA ASN A 305 -5.08 3.90 10.09
C ASN A 305 -5.66 2.60 10.66
N VAL A 306 -4.99 2.01 11.66
CA VAL A 306 -5.44 0.74 12.26
C VAL A 306 -6.76 0.92 13.01
N ARG A 307 -6.92 2.01 13.76
CA ARG A 307 -8.17 2.28 14.50
C ARG A 307 -9.40 2.31 13.60
N TRP A 308 -9.29 2.82 12.38
CA TRP A 308 -10.39 2.78 11.43
C TRP A 308 -10.96 1.36 11.24
N LEU A 309 -10.10 0.35 11.23
CA LEU A 309 -10.51 -1.04 11.05
C LEU A 309 -10.82 -1.72 12.40
N SER A 310 -9.97 -1.49 13.42
CA SER A 310 -10.07 -2.17 14.71
C SER A 310 -11.22 -1.66 15.58
N ASP A 311 -11.52 -0.35 15.58
CA ASP A 311 -12.62 0.21 16.39
C ASP A 311 -13.99 -0.32 15.92
N SER A 312 -14.05 -0.82 14.68
CA SER A 312 -15.22 -1.49 14.11
C SER A 312 -15.14 -3.01 14.17
N GLY A 313 -14.14 -3.61 14.80
CA GLY A 313 -14.00 -5.05 14.97
C GLY A 313 -13.39 -5.80 13.76
N GLY A 314 -12.87 -5.09 12.74
CA GLY A 314 -12.28 -5.70 11.54
C GLY A 314 -10.79 -6.07 11.67
N ALA A 315 -10.15 -5.77 12.81
CA ALA A 315 -8.79 -6.19 13.14
C ALA A 315 -8.56 -6.10 14.65
N VAL A 316 -7.53 -6.78 15.14
CA VAL A 316 -7.01 -6.62 16.50
C VAL A 316 -5.85 -5.64 16.47
N LEU A 317 -5.94 -4.53 17.21
CA LEU A 317 -4.86 -3.56 17.37
C LEU A 317 -4.02 -3.92 18.60
N VAL A 318 -2.69 -4.02 18.41
CA VAL A 318 -1.74 -4.26 19.52
C VAL A 318 -0.67 -3.15 19.51
N PRO A 319 -0.28 -2.62 20.67
CA PRO A 319 0.79 -1.61 20.78
C PRO A 319 2.16 -2.13 20.30
N ASP A 320 3.02 -1.23 19.79
CA ASP A 320 4.35 -1.51 19.21
C ASP A 320 5.46 -1.75 20.26
N ASN A 321 5.13 -2.00 21.49
CA ASN A 321 6.09 -2.19 22.59
C ASN A 321 5.77 -3.41 23.47
N ASP A 322 4.87 -4.27 23.03
CA ASP A 322 4.36 -5.39 23.83
C ASP A 322 4.33 -6.68 22.99
N VAL A 323 5.42 -7.44 23.06
CA VAL A 323 5.58 -8.73 22.36
C VAL A 323 4.57 -9.74 22.87
N ASP A 324 4.36 -9.80 24.20
CA ASP A 324 3.42 -10.74 24.83
C ASP A 324 2.00 -10.50 24.35
N ALA A 325 1.60 -9.24 24.22
CA ALA A 325 0.29 -8.88 23.68
C ALA A 325 0.11 -9.29 22.21
N VAL A 326 1.17 -9.21 21.39
CA VAL A 326 1.13 -9.71 20.00
C VAL A 326 0.90 -11.22 20.00
N ILE A 327 1.65 -11.96 20.82
CA ILE A 327 1.55 -13.42 20.94
C ILE A 327 0.15 -13.82 21.43
N ALA A 328 -0.34 -13.15 22.47
CA ALA A 328 -1.67 -13.41 23.03
C ALA A 328 -2.79 -13.15 22.01
N ALA A 329 -2.71 -12.05 21.25
CA ALA A 329 -3.70 -11.73 20.22
C ALA A 329 -3.69 -12.76 19.07
N VAL A 330 -2.53 -13.20 18.64
CA VAL A 330 -2.40 -14.25 17.62
C VAL A 330 -2.98 -15.57 18.12
N SER A 331 -2.63 -15.98 19.34
CA SER A 331 -3.14 -17.22 19.97
C SER A 331 -4.67 -17.18 20.09
N ALA A 332 -5.24 -16.07 20.54
CA ALA A 332 -6.69 -15.91 20.66
C ALA A 332 -7.40 -16.13 19.31
N LEU A 333 -6.88 -15.55 18.22
CA LEU A 333 -7.46 -15.76 16.88
C LEU A 333 -7.22 -17.17 16.33
N LEU A 334 -6.14 -17.87 16.73
CA LEU A 334 -5.90 -19.25 16.31
C LEU A 334 -6.84 -20.22 17.03
N ASP A 335 -7.07 -20.00 18.33
CA ASP A 335 -7.80 -20.92 19.18
C ASP A 335 -9.34 -20.71 19.13
N ASP A 336 -9.79 -19.53 18.70
CA ASP A 336 -11.23 -19.19 18.54
C ASP A 336 -11.59 -18.94 17.06
N GLU A 337 -12.14 -19.96 16.40
CA GLU A 337 -12.59 -19.89 15.01
C GLU A 337 -13.73 -18.87 14.82
N GLN A 338 -14.63 -18.78 15.79
CA GLN A 338 -15.77 -17.86 15.70
C GLN A 338 -15.27 -16.40 15.74
N GLN A 339 -14.37 -16.07 16.67
CA GLN A 339 -13.75 -14.74 16.75
C GLN A 339 -12.96 -14.44 15.47
N ARG A 340 -12.13 -15.39 15.00
CA ARG A 340 -11.35 -15.24 13.77
C ARG A 340 -12.24 -14.97 12.56
N SER A 341 -13.31 -15.74 12.40
CA SER A 341 -14.26 -15.54 11.31
C SER A 341 -15.00 -14.20 11.41
N ALA A 342 -15.41 -13.80 12.61
CA ALA A 342 -16.09 -12.52 12.83
C ALA A 342 -15.19 -11.32 12.45
N VAL A 343 -13.90 -11.35 12.85
CA VAL A 343 -12.92 -10.30 12.50
C VAL A 343 -12.76 -10.23 10.98
N GLY A 344 -12.59 -11.35 10.29
CA GLY A 344 -12.44 -11.38 8.83
C GLY A 344 -13.69 -10.87 8.09
N THR A 345 -14.87 -11.32 8.51
CA THR A 345 -16.15 -10.87 7.94
C THR A 345 -16.31 -9.36 8.11
N ARG A 346 -16.04 -8.86 9.31
CA ARG A 346 -16.15 -7.43 9.59
C ARG A 346 -15.13 -6.60 8.82
N ALA A 347 -13.90 -7.09 8.66
CA ALA A 347 -12.90 -6.47 7.79
C ALA A 347 -13.42 -6.34 6.35
N ARG A 348 -13.99 -7.41 5.79
CA ARG A 348 -14.53 -7.42 4.43
C ARG A 348 -15.67 -6.44 4.24
N GLU A 349 -16.60 -6.36 5.18
CA GLU A 349 -17.71 -5.39 5.15
C GLU A 349 -17.20 -3.95 5.09
N ILE A 350 -16.21 -3.62 5.95
CA ILE A 350 -15.60 -2.29 5.97
C ILE A 350 -14.82 -2.02 4.66
N GLY A 351 -14.19 -3.05 4.10
CA GLY A 351 -13.40 -3.00 2.88
C GLY A 351 -14.20 -2.91 1.58
N GLU A 352 -15.52 -3.09 1.61
CA GLU A 352 -16.38 -3.09 0.41
C GLU A 352 -16.25 -1.82 -0.42
N VAL A 353 -16.02 -0.68 0.22
CA VAL A 353 -15.78 0.61 -0.44
C VAL A 353 -14.63 0.55 -1.46
N HIS A 354 -13.63 -0.31 -1.25
CA HIS A 354 -12.47 -0.42 -2.14
C HIS A 354 -12.80 -1.14 -3.45
N HIS A 355 -13.87 -1.92 -3.49
CA HIS A 355 -14.35 -2.66 -4.66
C HIS A 355 -15.34 -1.86 -5.53
N SER A 356 -15.74 -0.66 -5.09
CA SER A 356 -16.80 0.15 -5.72
C SER A 356 -16.46 0.69 -7.13
N GLY A 357 -15.19 0.72 -7.53
CA GLY A 357 -14.74 1.38 -8.75
C GLY A 357 -14.84 2.93 -8.72
N GLU A 358 -15.22 3.50 -7.58
CA GLU A 358 -15.51 4.91 -7.40
C GLU A 358 -14.32 5.81 -7.74
N ILE A 359 -13.09 5.39 -7.45
CA ILE A 359 -11.87 6.13 -7.81
C ILE A 359 -11.83 6.41 -9.31
N SER A 360 -11.99 5.38 -10.14
CA SER A 360 -11.94 5.51 -11.60
C SER A 360 -13.11 6.35 -12.14
N ARG A 361 -14.31 6.15 -11.60
CA ARG A 361 -15.50 6.92 -11.96
C ARG A 361 -15.29 8.41 -11.69
N GLN A 362 -14.87 8.79 -10.50
CA GLN A 362 -14.63 10.19 -10.12
C GLN A 362 -13.49 10.83 -10.94
N ILE A 363 -12.44 10.09 -11.28
CA ILE A 363 -11.37 10.59 -12.15
C ILE A 363 -11.95 10.91 -13.55
N LEU A 364 -12.73 10.01 -14.11
CA LEU A 364 -13.32 10.19 -15.45
C LEU A 364 -14.33 11.34 -15.48
N ASP A 365 -15.14 11.51 -14.44
CA ASP A 365 -16.09 12.61 -14.32
C ASP A 365 -15.38 13.96 -14.19
N ALA A 366 -14.26 14.02 -13.46
CA ALA A 366 -13.46 15.25 -13.34
C ALA A 366 -12.75 15.69 -14.62
N ILE A 367 -12.69 14.83 -15.65
CA ILE A 367 -12.00 15.07 -16.93
C ILE A 367 -12.99 15.47 -18.04
N ARG A 368 -14.27 15.15 -17.88
CA ARG A 368 -15.34 15.55 -18.80
C ARG A 368 -15.56 17.05 -18.76
#